data_d0bb1587b7f16d6bf0fc68604ac61e65
#
_entry.id   d0bb1587b7f16d6bf0fc68604ac61e65
#
_cell.length_a   1.000
_cell.length_b   1.000
_cell.length_c   1.000
_cell.angle_alpha   90.00
_cell.angle_beta   90.00
_cell.angle_gamma   90.00
#
_symmetry.space_group_name_H-M   'P 1'
#
loop_
_entity.id
_entity.type
_entity.pdbx_description
1 polymer ?
#
loop_
_entity_poly.entity_id
_entity_poly.type
_entity_poly.pdbx_seq_one_letter_code
_entity_poly.pdbx_strand_id
1 'polypeptide(L)'
;MAKVERFKAFRPNKEVVEKFVCPPYDVVNTEEAREYAEGNDINFFHVTRSEIDFPKGQNPYDTAVYFKARENLEKFITEGVLQQDEKPMLYVYKEEQDGRSQVGIVSCVSIYEYEDDTIKKHELTRKAKEEVPRGYGAGGNL
;
A
#
# COMPACT_ATOMS: atom_id res chain seq x y z
N MET A 1 -18.97 6.97 -19.91
CA MET A 1 -19.16 6.48 -18.51
C MET A 1 -17.91 5.71 -18.15
N ALA A 2 -17.29 6.00 -17.02
CA ALA A 2 -16.05 5.34 -16.61
C ALA A 2 -16.24 3.83 -16.46
N LYS A 3 -15.27 3.07 -16.97
CA LYS A 3 -15.25 1.60 -16.86
C LYS A 3 -14.65 1.20 -15.54
N VAL A 4 -15.43 0.46 -14.74
CA VAL A 4 -15.07 -0.03 -13.41
C VAL A 4 -15.03 -1.55 -13.42
N GLU A 5 -13.92 -2.14 -12.97
CA GLU A 5 -13.72 -3.58 -12.97
C GLU A 5 -13.42 -4.13 -11.58
N ARG A 6 -13.81 -5.38 -11.37
CA ARG A 6 -13.50 -6.15 -10.17
C ARG A 6 -12.08 -6.68 -10.24
N PHE A 7 -11.44 -6.86 -9.09
CA PHE A 7 -10.11 -7.44 -8.99
C PHE A 7 -9.98 -8.36 -7.77
N LYS A 8 -8.90 -9.12 -7.71
CA LYS A 8 -8.56 -9.98 -6.58
C LYS A 8 -7.58 -9.23 -5.69
N ALA A 9 -8.05 -8.68 -4.57
CA ALA A 9 -7.18 -7.99 -3.64
C ALA A 9 -6.33 -8.97 -2.83
N PHE A 10 -5.12 -8.54 -2.46
CA PHE A 10 -4.40 -9.12 -1.34
C PHE A 10 -4.88 -8.45 -0.05
N ARG A 11 -5.26 -9.28 0.92
CA ARG A 11 -5.73 -8.81 2.23
C ARG A 11 -5.00 -9.54 3.35
N PRO A 12 -4.78 -8.89 4.50
CA PRO A 12 -4.18 -9.56 5.63
C PRO A 12 -5.06 -10.72 6.10
N ASN A 13 -4.43 -11.81 6.48
CA ASN A 13 -5.09 -12.93 7.12
C ASN A 13 -5.79 -12.44 8.40
N LYS A 14 -7.02 -12.91 8.64
CA LYS A 14 -7.85 -12.49 9.78
C LYS A 14 -7.19 -12.72 11.14
N GLU A 15 -6.33 -13.73 11.25
CA GLU A 15 -5.63 -14.07 12.50
C GLU A 15 -4.51 -13.08 12.86
N VAL A 16 -4.01 -12.35 11.87
CA VAL A 16 -2.87 -11.44 12.04
C VAL A 16 -3.20 -9.99 11.76
N VAL A 17 -4.43 -9.68 11.31
CA VAL A 17 -4.82 -8.33 10.85
C VAL A 17 -4.54 -7.24 11.89
N GLU A 18 -4.77 -7.50 13.17
CA GLU A 18 -4.52 -6.51 14.24
C GLU A 18 -3.04 -6.13 14.38
N LYS A 19 -2.14 -7.08 14.10
CA LYS A 19 -0.70 -6.84 14.10
C LYS A 19 -0.20 -6.25 12.76
N PHE A 20 -0.92 -6.53 11.69
CA PHE A 20 -0.57 -6.10 10.35
C PHE A 20 -0.84 -4.62 10.10
N VAL A 21 -1.97 -4.11 10.56
CA VAL A 21 -2.41 -2.74 10.29
C VAL A 21 -1.49 -1.70 10.91
N CYS A 22 -1.36 -0.58 10.24
CA CYS A 22 -0.60 0.57 10.71
C CYS A 22 -1.29 1.87 10.28
N PRO A 23 -0.99 3.01 10.89
CA PRO A 23 -1.41 4.33 10.42
C PRO A 23 -0.94 4.61 8.98
N PRO A 24 -1.55 5.56 8.26
CA PRO A 24 -1.04 6.05 6.99
C PRO A 24 0.42 6.50 7.10
N TYR A 25 1.22 6.19 6.08
CA TYR A 25 2.67 6.41 6.10
C TYR A 25 3.09 7.89 6.24
N ASP A 26 2.22 8.80 5.89
CA ASP A 26 2.45 10.25 5.85
C ASP A 26 2.04 10.99 7.14
N VAL A 27 1.41 10.29 8.07
CA VAL A 27 1.03 10.87 9.38
C VAL A 27 2.01 10.53 10.50
N VAL A 28 3.05 9.74 10.21
CA VAL A 28 4.11 9.37 11.16
C VAL A 28 5.48 9.64 10.57
N ASN A 29 6.45 9.97 11.40
CA ASN A 29 7.85 10.03 10.99
C ASN A 29 8.53 8.65 11.11
N THR A 30 9.78 8.53 10.67
CA THR A 30 10.51 7.25 10.66
C THR A 30 10.71 6.66 12.05
N GLU A 31 11.00 7.48 13.06
CA GLU A 31 11.23 6.99 14.42
C GLU A 31 9.92 6.51 15.06
N GLU A 32 8.83 7.24 14.87
CA GLU A 32 7.49 6.81 15.31
C GLU A 32 7.07 5.50 14.64
N ALA A 33 7.32 5.36 13.34
CA ALA A 33 7.03 4.11 12.61
C ALA A 33 7.86 2.94 13.15
N ARG A 34 9.13 3.18 13.51
CA ARG A 34 10.02 2.19 14.11
C ARG A 34 9.54 1.74 15.48
N GLU A 35 9.15 2.68 16.34
CA GLU A 35 8.57 2.38 17.65
C GLU A 35 7.26 1.61 17.54
N TYR A 36 6.42 2.01 16.57
CA TYR A 36 5.13 1.34 16.33
C TYR A 36 5.29 -0.12 15.89
N ALA A 37 6.29 -0.40 15.06
CA ALA A 37 6.58 -1.74 14.55
C ALA A 37 7.53 -2.55 15.45
N GLU A 38 7.99 -2.01 16.58
CA GLU A 38 8.95 -2.69 17.46
C GLU A 38 8.43 -4.05 17.91
N GLY A 39 9.22 -5.10 17.67
CA GLY A 39 8.86 -6.49 18.01
C GLY A 39 7.69 -7.08 17.19
N ASN A 40 7.32 -6.44 16.08
CA ASN A 40 6.22 -6.86 15.23
C ASN A 40 6.64 -6.95 13.76
N ASP A 41 7.24 -8.07 13.38
CA ASP A 41 7.83 -8.33 12.06
C ASP A 41 6.80 -8.40 10.91
N ILE A 42 5.51 -8.41 11.21
CA ILE A 42 4.43 -8.45 10.23
C ILE A 42 3.67 -7.13 10.09
N ASN A 43 4.12 -6.07 10.77
CA ASN A 43 3.50 -4.76 10.64
C ASN A 43 3.72 -4.18 9.23
N PHE A 44 2.69 -3.58 8.65
CA PHE A 44 2.78 -3.10 7.26
C PHE A 44 3.71 -1.89 7.09
N PHE A 45 4.19 -1.26 8.16
CA PHE A 45 5.26 -0.27 8.07
C PHE A 45 6.56 -0.84 7.49
N HIS A 46 6.83 -2.14 7.64
CA HIS A 46 7.95 -2.80 6.95
C HIS A 46 7.86 -2.74 5.41
N VAL A 47 6.68 -2.42 4.86
CA VAL A 47 6.47 -2.17 3.43
C VAL A 47 6.35 -0.68 3.13
N THR A 48 5.52 0.07 3.87
CA THR A 48 5.23 1.48 3.57
C THR A 48 6.28 2.45 4.10
N ARG A 49 7.08 2.01 5.07
CA ARG A 49 8.16 2.75 5.76
C ARG A 49 9.39 1.86 5.94
N SER A 50 9.80 1.16 4.87
CA SER A 50 10.86 0.13 4.95
C SER A 50 12.21 0.64 5.42
N GLU A 51 12.43 1.96 5.49
CA GLU A 51 13.62 2.54 6.12
C GLU A 51 13.75 2.20 7.60
N ILE A 52 12.67 1.74 8.26
CA ILE A 52 12.72 1.25 9.65
C ILE A 52 13.57 -0.02 9.81
N ASP A 53 13.76 -0.79 8.75
CA ASP A 53 14.57 -2.01 8.73
C ASP A 53 16.07 -1.73 8.57
N PHE A 54 16.45 -0.46 8.43
CA PHE A 54 17.82 0.00 8.29
C PHE A 54 18.29 0.73 9.56
N PRO A 55 19.61 0.95 9.73
CA PRO A 55 20.13 1.79 10.80
C PRO A 55 19.50 3.19 10.80
N LYS A 56 19.49 3.84 11.96
CA LYS A 56 19.00 5.22 12.09
C LYS A 56 19.75 6.15 11.13
N GLY A 57 19.01 7.08 10.53
CA GLY A 57 19.54 8.04 9.57
C GLY A 57 19.53 7.55 8.11
N GLN A 58 19.00 6.37 7.83
CA GLN A 58 18.78 5.90 6.45
C GLN A 58 17.88 6.88 5.69
N ASN A 59 18.32 7.25 4.49
CA ASN A 59 17.50 8.05 3.59
C ASN A 59 16.28 7.22 3.11
N PRO A 60 15.04 7.64 3.41
CA PRO A 60 13.83 6.89 3.00
C PRO A 60 13.65 6.80 1.47
N TYR A 61 14.34 7.64 0.71
CA TYR A 61 14.30 7.64 -0.77
C TYR A 61 15.46 6.87 -1.41
N ASP A 62 16.25 6.16 -0.62
CA ASP A 62 17.31 5.32 -1.14
C ASP A 62 16.70 4.10 -1.87
N THR A 63 17.33 3.74 -2.99
CA THR A 63 16.96 2.57 -3.78
C THR A 63 16.90 1.28 -2.95
N ALA A 64 17.82 1.12 -1.99
CA ALA A 64 17.84 -0.04 -1.11
C ALA A 64 16.57 -0.16 -0.25
N VAL A 65 15.96 0.96 0.16
CA VAL A 65 14.71 0.99 0.93
C VAL A 65 13.54 0.46 0.11
N TYR A 66 13.48 0.81 -1.16
CA TYR A 66 12.44 0.30 -2.06
C TYR A 66 12.61 -1.20 -2.36
N PHE A 67 13.84 -1.68 -2.51
CA PHE A 67 14.10 -3.12 -2.64
C PHE A 67 13.65 -3.86 -1.38
N LYS A 68 13.91 -3.29 -0.21
CA LYS A 68 13.47 -3.86 1.07
C LYS A 68 11.95 -3.89 1.20
N ALA A 69 11.27 -2.84 0.77
CA ALA A 69 9.80 -2.79 0.71
C ALA A 69 9.24 -3.94 -0.14
N ARG A 70 9.81 -4.15 -1.31
CA ARG A 70 9.42 -5.25 -2.21
C ARG A 70 9.68 -6.61 -1.58
N GLU A 71 10.87 -6.82 -1.03
CA GLU A 71 11.23 -8.08 -0.34
C GLU A 71 10.24 -8.40 0.79
N ASN A 72 9.91 -7.40 1.63
CA ASN A 72 8.96 -7.56 2.72
C ASN A 72 7.54 -7.87 2.21
N LEU A 73 7.09 -7.22 1.15
CA LEU A 73 5.80 -7.51 0.52
C LEU A 73 5.73 -8.94 -0.03
N GLU A 74 6.76 -9.37 -0.76
CA GLU A 74 6.87 -10.72 -1.30
C GLU A 74 6.91 -11.77 -0.18
N LYS A 75 7.61 -11.48 0.92
CA LYS A 75 7.62 -12.31 2.13
C LYS A 75 6.22 -12.44 2.73
N PHE A 76 5.49 -11.33 2.90
CA PHE A 76 4.13 -11.36 3.46
C PHE A 76 3.17 -12.19 2.62
N ILE A 77 3.31 -12.17 1.30
CA ILE A 77 2.52 -12.99 0.38
C ILE A 77 2.92 -14.48 0.53
N THR A 78 4.20 -14.78 0.50
CA THR A 78 4.73 -16.15 0.55
C THR A 78 4.43 -16.84 1.88
N GLU A 79 4.49 -16.10 2.98
CA GLU A 79 4.22 -16.60 4.32
C GLU A 79 2.71 -16.62 4.67
N GLY A 80 1.85 -16.14 3.77
CA GLY A 80 0.40 -16.13 3.97
C GLY A 80 -0.09 -15.06 4.95
N VAL A 81 0.74 -14.08 5.30
CA VAL A 81 0.32 -12.87 6.02
C VAL A 81 -0.67 -12.09 5.18
N LEU A 82 -0.35 -11.93 3.89
CA LEU A 82 -1.25 -11.43 2.84
C LEU A 82 -1.76 -12.58 2.00
N GLN A 83 -3.07 -12.66 1.83
CA GLN A 83 -3.74 -13.69 1.03
C GLN A 83 -4.54 -13.04 -0.08
N GLN A 84 -4.39 -13.56 -1.30
CA GLN A 84 -5.18 -13.10 -2.43
C GLN A 84 -6.58 -13.70 -2.40
N ASP A 85 -7.58 -12.89 -2.65
CA ASP A 85 -8.97 -13.36 -2.76
C ASP A 85 -9.13 -14.32 -3.95
N GLU A 86 -9.93 -15.38 -3.76
CA GLU A 86 -10.15 -16.39 -4.80
C GLU A 86 -10.92 -15.84 -6.02
N LYS A 87 -11.82 -14.90 -5.81
CA LYS A 87 -12.70 -14.32 -6.83
C LYS A 87 -12.51 -12.82 -6.96
N PRO A 88 -12.57 -12.28 -8.20
CA PRO A 88 -12.57 -10.83 -8.40
C PRO A 88 -13.81 -10.19 -7.77
N MET A 89 -13.61 -9.15 -6.96
CA MET A 89 -14.66 -8.43 -6.24
C MET A 89 -14.47 -6.92 -6.36
N LEU A 90 -15.52 -6.17 -6.03
CA LEU A 90 -15.45 -4.78 -5.64
C LEU A 90 -15.38 -4.75 -4.10
N TYR A 91 -14.62 -3.79 -3.56
CA TYR A 91 -14.45 -3.69 -2.11
C TYR A 91 -15.08 -2.41 -1.59
N VAL A 92 -15.80 -2.52 -0.50
CA VAL A 92 -16.32 -1.35 0.21
C VAL A 92 -15.29 -0.93 1.24
N TYR A 93 -14.87 0.32 1.19
CA TYR A 93 -13.94 0.93 2.12
C TYR A 93 -14.68 2.01 2.93
N LYS A 94 -14.66 1.87 4.25
CA LYS A 94 -15.30 2.81 5.17
C LYS A 94 -14.22 3.44 6.05
N GLU A 95 -14.21 4.76 6.10
CA GLU A 95 -13.40 5.55 7.02
C GLU A 95 -14.31 6.21 8.06
N GLU A 96 -13.85 6.22 9.30
CA GLU A 96 -14.53 6.91 10.39
C GLU A 96 -13.54 7.76 11.17
N GLN A 97 -13.83 9.05 11.27
CA GLN A 97 -13.03 10.00 12.03
C GLN A 97 -13.93 11.04 12.69
N ASP A 98 -13.75 11.29 13.97
CA ASP A 98 -14.46 12.33 14.74
C ASP A 98 -16.00 12.27 14.58
N GLY A 99 -16.56 11.06 14.57
CA GLY A 99 -18.00 10.83 14.41
C GLY A 99 -18.54 11.02 12.99
N ARG A 100 -17.67 11.25 12.01
CA ARG A 100 -18.01 11.29 10.59
C ARG A 100 -17.60 9.98 9.94
N SER A 101 -18.41 9.49 9.03
CA SER A 101 -18.07 8.32 8.21
C SER A 101 -18.14 8.65 6.73
N GLN A 102 -17.19 8.12 5.97
CA GLN A 102 -17.18 8.16 4.53
C GLN A 102 -17.05 6.73 3.99
N VAL A 103 -17.84 6.42 2.97
CA VAL A 103 -17.82 5.11 2.33
C VAL A 103 -17.46 5.27 0.86
N GLY A 104 -16.50 4.48 0.41
CA GLY A 104 -16.05 4.43 -0.98
C GLY A 104 -16.04 3.00 -1.53
N ILE A 105 -15.82 2.90 -2.82
CA ILE A 105 -15.64 1.63 -3.53
C ILE A 105 -14.21 1.57 -4.05
N VAL A 106 -13.50 0.49 -3.74
CA VAL A 106 -12.18 0.18 -4.29
C VAL A 106 -12.38 -0.76 -5.48
N SER A 107 -11.84 -0.37 -6.63
CA SER A 107 -11.99 -1.07 -7.90
C SER A 107 -10.81 -0.81 -8.82
N CYS A 108 -10.68 -1.57 -9.90
CA CYS A 108 -9.83 -1.20 -11.02
C CYS A 108 -10.57 -0.26 -11.98
N VAL A 109 -9.82 0.68 -12.56
CA VAL A 109 -10.31 1.60 -13.58
C VAL A 109 -9.33 1.66 -14.76
N SER A 110 -9.81 2.11 -15.92
CA SER A 110 -8.98 2.25 -17.11
C SER A 110 -7.94 3.36 -16.94
N ILE A 111 -6.66 3.05 -17.21
CA ILE A 111 -5.57 4.03 -17.22
C ILE A 111 -5.85 5.12 -18.27
N TYR A 112 -6.37 4.76 -19.43
CA TYR A 112 -6.71 5.72 -20.49
C TYR A 112 -7.80 6.70 -20.05
N GLU A 113 -8.84 6.21 -19.36
CA GLU A 113 -9.90 7.07 -18.82
C GLU A 113 -9.43 7.93 -17.64
N TYR A 114 -8.36 7.51 -16.95
CA TYR A 114 -7.67 8.33 -15.96
C TYR A 114 -6.83 9.44 -16.63
N GLU A 115 -6.16 9.14 -17.74
CA GLU A 115 -5.33 10.09 -18.47
C GLU A 115 -6.15 11.16 -19.21
N ASP A 116 -7.30 10.78 -19.79
CA ASP A 116 -8.18 11.68 -20.56
C ASP A 116 -9.21 12.45 -19.69
N ASP A 117 -9.11 12.35 -18.35
CA ASP A 117 -10.00 12.97 -17.37
C ASP A 117 -11.48 12.53 -17.44
N THR A 118 -11.78 11.40 -18.07
CA THR A 118 -13.09 10.75 -17.95
C THR A 118 -13.34 10.37 -16.49
N ILE A 119 -12.31 9.91 -15.80
CA ILE A 119 -12.29 9.70 -14.35
C ILE A 119 -11.80 10.98 -13.69
N LYS A 120 -12.64 11.58 -12.84
CA LYS A 120 -12.30 12.81 -12.13
C LYS A 120 -11.36 12.51 -10.96
N LYS A 121 -10.18 13.13 -11.00
CA LYS A 121 -9.14 12.96 -9.98
C LYS A 121 -9.41 13.88 -8.81
N HIS A 122 -9.27 13.36 -7.59
CA HIS A 122 -9.33 14.18 -6.39
C HIS A 122 -8.05 15.02 -6.24
N GLU A 123 -6.89 14.39 -6.49
CA GLU A 123 -5.56 15.00 -6.43
C GLU A 123 -4.73 14.59 -7.63
N LEU A 124 -3.76 15.44 -7.98
CA LEU A 124 -2.74 15.09 -8.96
C LEU A 124 -1.61 14.32 -8.27
N THR A 125 -1.16 13.25 -8.90
CA THR A 125 0.02 12.52 -8.45
C THR A 125 1.29 13.36 -8.59
N ARG A 126 2.22 13.22 -7.64
CA ARG A 126 3.52 13.90 -7.72
C ARG A 126 4.49 13.06 -8.55
N LYS A 127 5.04 13.63 -9.64
CA LYS A 127 6.00 12.95 -10.52
C LYS A 127 7.14 12.28 -9.76
N ALA A 128 7.72 12.94 -8.77
CA ALA A 128 8.79 12.39 -7.95
C ALA A 128 8.39 11.11 -7.17
N LYS A 129 7.10 10.93 -6.85
CA LYS A 129 6.58 9.71 -6.21
C LYS A 129 6.18 8.64 -7.23
N GLU A 130 5.88 9.01 -8.48
CA GLU A 130 5.57 8.07 -9.56
C GLU A 130 6.82 7.45 -10.18
N GLU A 131 7.92 8.20 -10.27
CA GLU A 131 9.16 7.73 -10.89
C GLU A 131 9.83 6.62 -10.10
N VAL A 132 9.66 6.63 -8.78
CA VAL A 132 10.23 5.63 -7.89
C VAL A 132 9.62 4.23 -8.10
N PRO A 133 8.29 4.03 -8.15
CA PRO A 133 7.69 2.73 -8.44
C PRO A 133 7.98 2.22 -9.85
N ARG A 134 8.11 3.09 -10.86
CA ARG A 134 8.37 2.69 -12.26
C ARG A 134 9.71 2.00 -12.44
N GLY A 135 10.72 2.35 -11.67
CA GLY A 135 12.02 1.67 -11.69
C GLY A 135 11.95 0.21 -11.20
N TYR A 136 10.90 -0.18 -10.53
CA TYR A 136 10.72 -1.51 -9.92
C TYR A 136 9.65 -2.37 -10.60
N GLY A 137 8.80 -1.78 -11.45
CA GLY A 137 7.68 -2.46 -12.10
C GLY A 137 7.98 -3.04 -13.48
N ALA A 138 9.16 -2.82 -14.04
CA ALA A 138 9.49 -3.22 -15.41
C ALA A 138 9.82 -4.72 -15.60
N GLY A 139 9.45 -5.59 -14.68
CA GLY A 139 9.81 -7.01 -14.76
C GLY A 139 8.84 -8.00 -14.20
N GLY A 140 7.63 -7.62 -13.84
CA GLY A 140 6.66 -8.57 -13.31
C GLY A 140 5.23 -8.25 -13.73
N ASN A 141 4.67 -9.05 -14.62
CA ASN A 141 3.23 -9.17 -14.76
C ASN A 141 2.65 -9.64 -13.41
N LEU A 142 1.91 -8.77 -12.75
CA LEU A 142 0.94 -9.15 -11.74
C LEU A 142 -0.41 -9.32 -12.39
#